data_9cb5c7b958120ea1c1e82cfe10c767cd
#
_entry.id   9cb5c7b958120ea1c1e82cfe10c767cd
#
_cell.length_a   1.000
_cell.length_b   1.000
_cell.length_c   1.000
_cell.angle_alpha   90.00
_cell.angle_beta   90.00
_cell.angle_gamma   90.00
#
_symmetry.space_group_name_H-M   'P 1'
#
loop_
_entity.id
_entity.type
_entity.pdbx_description
1 polymer ?
#
loop_
_entity_poly.entity_id
_entity_poly.type
_entity_poly.pdbx_seq_one_letter_code
_entity_poly.pdbx_strand_id
1 'polypeptide(L)'
;SALPARSEMCIRDRYTTSRRYIAVDGGMSDNIRPSLYGALYDARVVNRFTDGAPTDTRLVGSHCESGDILVEEASWPDDIAPGDLIALAATGAYCYSMASNYNAFGRPAVVSVRGGEVTPMVRREAVEDLIAREY
;
A
#
# COMPACT_ATOMS: atom_id res chain seq x y z
N SER A 1 -16.58 4.69 0.09
CA SER A 1 -15.11 4.70 0.11
C SER A 1 -14.62 3.45 -0.60
N ALA A 2 -13.76 3.64 -1.58
CA ALA A 2 -13.09 2.52 -2.23
C ALA A 2 -11.92 2.09 -1.33
N LEU A 3 -11.92 0.83 -0.91
CA LEU A 3 -10.77 0.22 -0.26
C LEU A 3 -9.92 -0.46 -1.35
N PRO A 4 -8.60 -0.29 -1.36
CA PRO A 4 -7.76 -1.10 -2.21
C PRO A 4 -7.93 -2.57 -1.85
N ALA A 5 -8.06 -3.41 -2.86
CA ALA A 5 -8.14 -4.85 -2.65
C ALA A 5 -6.83 -5.36 -2.07
N ARG A 6 -6.97 -6.24 -1.09
CA ARG A 6 -5.93 -7.04 -0.40
C ARG A 6 -4.49 -6.73 -0.79
N SER A 7 -3.79 -6.10 0.11
CA SER A 7 -2.36 -6.19 0.22
C SER A 7 -2.04 -7.40 1.10
N GLU A 8 -1.58 -8.50 0.53
CA GLU A 8 -0.95 -9.56 1.30
C GLU A 8 0.48 -9.12 1.58
N MET A 9 0.73 -8.74 2.82
CA MET A 9 2.01 -8.18 3.23
C MET A 9 3.05 -9.26 3.47
N CYS A 10 4.13 -9.26 2.67
CA CYS A 10 5.40 -9.80 3.10
C CYS A 10 6.13 -8.71 3.90
N ILE A 11 5.87 -8.61 5.20
CA ILE A 11 6.65 -7.75 6.07
C ILE A 11 8.06 -8.34 6.17
N ARG A 12 9.05 -7.62 5.68
CA ARG A 12 10.44 -7.76 6.11
C ARG A 12 10.75 -6.60 7.03
N ASP A 13 10.64 -6.84 8.33
CA ASP A 13 11.13 -5.91 9.32
C ASP A 13 12.64 -5.74 9.17
N ARG A 14 13.07 -4.53 8.86
CA ARG A 14 14.49 -4.13 8.96
C ARG A 14 14.61 -3.07 10.02
N TYR A 15 15.32 -3.40 11.07
CA TYR A 15 15.78 -2.42 12.04
C TYR A 15 17.13 -1.86 11.57
N THR A 16 17.17 -0.56 11.36
CA THR A 16 18.43 0.17 11.35
C THR A 16 18.69 0.70 12.76
N THR A 17 19.89 1.21 13.04
CA THR A 17 20.22 1.77 14.35
C THR A 17 19.34 2.93 14.80
N SER A 18 18.45 3.45 13.93
CA SER A 18 17.64 4.64 14.19
C SER A 18 16.17 4.53 13.82
N ARG A 19 15.72 3.51 13.05
CA ARG A 19 14.34 3.45 12.56
C ARG A 19 13.91 2.05 12.14
N ARG A 20 12.62 1.76 12.34
CA ARG A 20 11.95 0.56 11.83
C ARG A 20 11.36 0.83 10.44
N TYR A 21 11.43 -0.16 9.56
CA TYR A 21 10.80 -0.16 8.24
C TYR A 21 9.80 -1.29 8.16
N ILE A 22 8.59 -0.99 7.71
CA ILE A 22 7.55 -1.96 7.38
C ILE A 22 7.38 -1.95 5.88
N ALA A 23 7.71 -3.05 5.20
CA ALA A 23 7.50 -3.20 3.77
C ALA A 23 6.12 -3.83 3.51
N VAL A 24 5.41 -3.28 2.52
CA VAL A 24 4.10 -3.75 2.07
C VAL A 24 4.16 -4.17 0.60
N ASP A 25 3.19 -4.94 0.14
CA ASP A 25 3.08 -5.40 -1.25
C ASP A 25 2.53 -4.33 -2.22
N GLY A 26 1.93 -3.25 -1.71
CA GLY A 26 1.65 -2.04 -2.48
C GLY A 26 2.89 -1.17 -2.65
N GLY A 27 2.75 -0.03 -3.34
CA GLY A 27 3.87 0.87 -3.53
C GLY A 27 3.53 2.14 -4.30
N MET A 28 4.58 2.82 -4.73
CA MET A 28 4.45 4.08 -5.48
C MET A 28 3.72 3.92 -6.82
N SER A 29 3.65 2.71 -7.39
CA SER A 29 2.84 2.45 -8.58
C SER A 29 1.33 2.53 -8.31
N ASP A 30 0.91 2.33 -7.06
CA ASP A 30 -0.49 2.44 -6.64
C ASP A 30 -0.82 3.84 -6.10
N ASN A 31 0.13 4.45 -5.39
CA ASN A 31 0.01 5.79 -4.84
C ASN A 31 1.34 6.57 -4.94
N ILE A 32 1.52 7.28 -6.04
CA ILE A 32 2.72 8.09 -6.30
C ILE A 32 2.77 9.39 -5.51
N ARG A 33 1.66 9.81 -4.89
CA ARG A 33 1.50 11.16 -4.33
C ARG A 33 2.44 11.49 -3.17
N PRO A 34 2.81 10.56 -2.26
CA PRO A 34 3.85 10.83 -1.26
C PRO A 34 5.18 11.22 -1.91
N SER A 35 5.63 10.43 -2.89
CA SER A 35 6.90 10.67 -3.58
C SER A 35 6.87 11.93 -4.46
N LEU A 36 5.76 12.17 -5.17
CA LEU A 36 5.67 13.24 -6.17
C LEU A 36 5.37 14.60 -5.53
N TYR A 37 4.56 14.63 -4.48
CA TYR A 37 4.04 15.87 -3.88
C TYR A 37 4.35 16.02 -2.39
N GLY A 38 5.01 15.04 -1.76
CA GLY A 38 5.13 15.02 -0.31
C GLY A 38 3.78 14.89 0.41
N ALA A 39 2.78 14.26 -0.26
CA ALA A 39 1.45 14.12 0.33
C ALA A 39 1.48 13.18 1.54
N LEU A 40 0.87 13.62 2.62
CA LEU A 40 0.78 12.85 3.86
C LEU A 40 -0.46 11.96 3.86
N TYR A 41 -0.29 10.72 4.27
CA TYR A 41 -1.36 9.73 4.36
C TYR A 41 -1.39 9.10 5.75
N ASP A 42 -2.61 8.89 6.24
CA ASP A 42 -2.88 8.06 7.40
C ASP A 42 -2.92 6.58 6.98
N ALA A 43 -2.33 5.72 7.80
CA ALA A 43 -2.36 4.29 7.57
C ALA A 43 -2.64 3.55 8.88
N ARG A 44 -3.40 2.45 8.79
CA ARG A 44 -3.86 1.69 9.96
C ARG A 44 -3.86 0.19 9.68
N VAL A 45 -3.57 -0.60 10.71
CA VAL A 45 -3.86 -2.03 10.71
C VAL A 45 -5.38 -2.22 10.79
N VAL A 46 -5.95 -3.07 9.93
CA VAL A 46 -7.40 -3.19 9.77
C VAL A 46 -7.95 -4.59 9.98
N ASN A 47 -7.11 -5.60 10.10
CA ASN A 47 -7.54 -6.99 10.27
C ASN A 47 -7.54 -7.47 11.73
N ARG A 48 -6.94 -6.72 12.64
CA ARG A 48 -6.91 -7.01 14.08
C ARG A 48 -6.73 -5.76 14.92
N PHE A 49 -6.96 -5.88 16.21
CA PHE A 49 -6.53 -4.88 17.17
C PHE A 49 -5.03 -5.05 17.46
N THR A 50 -4.36 -3.94 17.68
CA THR A 50 -2.95 -3.86 18.05
C THR A 50 -2.86 -3.25 19.45
N ASP A 51 -2.01 -3.81 20.30
CA ASP A 51 -1.73 -3.34 21.67
C ASP A 51 -0.22 -3.13 21.90
N GLY A 52 0.56 -3.24 20.83
CA GLY A 52 2.01 -3.00 20.83
C GLY A 52 2.38 -1.57 21.20
N ALA A 53 3.58 -1.39 21.72
CA ALA A 53 4.12 -0.08 22.03
C ALA A 53 4.37 0.72 20.75
N PRO A 54 4.14 2.06 20.75
CA PRO A 54 4.38 2.89 19.58
C PRO A 54 5.87 2.96 19.26
N THR A 55 6.22 2.70 18.00
CA THR A 55 7.57 2.77 17.46
C THR A 55 7.62 3.72 16.26
N ASP A 56 8.73 4.47 16.14
CA ASP A 56 8.97 5.29 14.96
C ASP A 56 9.23 4.39 13.74
N THR A 57 8.35 4.46 12.77
CA THR A 57 8.30 3.51 11.67
C THR A 57 8.03 4.22 10.35
N ARG A 58 8.71 3.76 9.30
CA ARG A 58 8.44 4.16 7.92
C ARG A 58 7.74 3.02 7.17
N LEU A 59 6.64 3.33 6.49
CA LEU A 59 5.94 2.39 5.63
C LEU A 59 6.50 2.52 4.20
N VAL A 60 7.04 1.44 3.66
CA VAL A 60 7.68 1.42 2.33
C VAL A 60 7.01 0.39 1.44
N GLY A 61 7.03 0.64 0.14
CA GLY A 61 6.48 -0.26 -0.85
C GLY A 61 7.44 -1.38 -1.25
N SER A 62 7.08 -2.08 -2.31
CA SER A 62 7.79 -3.26 -2.84
C SER A 62 8.71 -2.94 -4.02
N HIS A 63 8.79 -1.70 -4.45
CA HIS A 63 9.65 -1.29 -5.56
C HIS A 63 11.11 -1.18 -5.12
N CYS A 64 12.03 -1.51 -6.02
CA CYS A 64 13.46 -1.29 -5.83
C CYS A 64 13.82 0.18 -6.13
N GLU A 65 13.21 1.09 -5.37
CA GLU A 65 13.27 2.53 -5.57
C GLU A 65 13.28 3.25 -4.23
N SER A 66 14.22 4.16 -4.02
CA SER A 66 14.37 4.90 -2.76
C SER A 66 13.19 5.81 -2.42
N GLY A 67 12.43 6.24 -3.44
CA GLY A 67 11.23 7.05 -3.30
C GLY A 67 9.96 6.24 -3.02
N ASP A 68 10.03 4.91 -2.90
CA ASP A 68 8.88 4.07 -2.64
C ASP A 68 8.49 4.07 -1.15
N ILE A 69 8.13 5.25 -0.68
CA ILE A 69 7.73 5.52 0.70
C ILE A 69 6.27 5.93 0.68
N LEU A 70 5.43 5.15 1.33
CA LEU A 70 3.99 5.40 1.43
C LEU A 70 3.63 6.29 2.62
N VAL A 71 4.33 6.08 3.76
CA VAL A 71 4.22 6.94 4.95
C VAL A 71 5.62 7.15 5.51
N GLU A 72 6.07 8.41 5.51
CA GLU A 72 7.44 8.80 5.88
C GLU A 72 7.70 8.62 7.37
N GLU A 73 6.77 9.10 8.20
CA GLU A 73 6.86 9.05 9.65
C GLU A 73 5.51 8.66 10.25
N ALA A 74 5.49 7.57 10.95
CA ALA A 74 4.30 7.09 11.65
C ALA A 74 4.69 6.41 12.96
N SER A 75 3.87 6.66 13.98
CA SER A 75 3.95 5.93 15.24
C SER A 75 3.10 4.66 15.09
N TRP A 76 3.79 3.52 14.89
CA TRP A 76 3.15 2.23 14.68
C TRP A 76 3.41 1.28 15.84
N PRO A 77 2.45 0.39 16.14
CA PRO A 77 2.64 -0.62 17.18
C PRO A 77 3.79 -1.57 16.81
N ASP A 78 4.57 -1.98 17.79
CA ASP A 78 5.71 -2.87 17.61
C ASP A 78 5.31 -4.33 17.36
N ASP A 79 4.05 -4.68 17.59
CA ASP A 79 3.46 -6.01 17.40
C ASP A 79 3.00 -6.30 15.97
N ILE A 80 3.25 -5.41 15.00
CA ILE A 80 2.94 -5.67 13.59
C ILE A 80 3.75 -6.86 13.08
N ALA A 81 3.05 -7.77 12.39
CA ALA A 81 3.60 -9.03 11.92
C ALA A 81 3.22 -9.31 10.44
N PRO A 82 3.96 -10.21 9.77
CA PRO A 82 3.58 -10.69 8.45
C PRO A 82 2.14 -11.22 8.42
N GLY A 83 1.37 -10.80 7.41
CA GLY A 83 -0.05 -11.13 7.28
C GLY A 83 -1.00 -10.06 7.84
N ASP A 84 -0.50 -9.03 8.50
CA ASP A 84 -1.31 -7.88 8.86
C ASP A 84 -1.74 -7.09 7.61
N LEU A 85 -2.97 -6.61 7.62
CA LEU A 85 -3.51 -5.77 6.55
C LEU A 85 -3.44 -4.30 6.97
N ILE A 86 -2.81 -3.51 6.11
CA ILE A 86 -2.71 -2.06 6.31
C ILE A 86 -3.60 -1.34 5.29
N ALA A 87 -4.43 -0.42 5.77
CA ALA A 87 -5.21 0.46 4.93
C ALA A 87 -4.63 1.88 4.97
N LEU A 88 -4.39 2.46 3.80
CA LEU A 88 -4.11 3.88 3.65
C LEU A 88 -5.43 4.61 3.40
N ALA A 89 -5.72 5.62 4.22
CA ALA A 89 -6.94 6.41 4.10
C ALA A 89 -6.87 7.36 2.89
N ALA A 90 -8.04 7.71 2.34
CA ALA A 90 -8.22 8.74 1.31
C ALA A 90 -7.43 8.54 -0.01
N THR A 91 -7.08 7.31 -0.36
CA THR A 91 -6.37 6.97 -1.60
C THR A 91 -7.30 6.78 -2.81
N GLY A 92 -8.62 6.81 -2.63
CA GLY A 92 -9.58 6.62 -3.72
C GLY A 92 -9.67 7.80 -4.72
N ALA A 93 -9.32 9.00 -4.29
CA ALA A 93 -9.26 10.16 -5.16
C ALA A 93 -7.86 10.27 -5.79
N TYR A 94 -7.77 10.44 -7.08
CA TYR A 94 -6.54 10.61 -7.87
C TYR A 94 -5.60 9.38 -7.96
N CYS A 95 -5.43 8.58 -6.91
CA CYS A 95 -4.42 7.52 -6.90
C CYS A 95 -4.65 6.51 -8.03
N TYR A 96 -5.89 6.07 -8.25
CA TYR A 96 -6.18 5.15 -9.35
C TYR A 96 -5.83 5.74 -10.73
N SER A 97 -6.18 7.01 -10.99
CA SER A 97 -5.86 7.66 -12.27
C SER A 97 -4.37 7.97 -12.46
N MET A 98 -3.61 8.05 -11.38
CA MET A 98 -2.16 8.26 -11.38
C MET A 98 -1.39 6.94 -11.27
N ALA A 99 -2.06 5.81 -11.04
CA ALA A 99 -1.43 4.51 -10.94
C ALA A 99 -0.70 4.15 -12.24
N SER A 100 0.39 3.43 -12.10
CA SER A 100 1.26 3.02 -13.22
C SER A 100 1.59 1.54 -13.14
N ASN A 101 2.17 1.02 -14.22
CA ASN A 101 2.76 -0.31 -14.25
C ASN A 101 4.29 -0.26 -14.04
N TYR A 102 4.77 0.69 -13.23
CA TYR A 102 6.19 0.80 -12.94
C TYR A 102 6.73 -0.53 -12.39
N ASN A 103 7.90 -0.93 -12.87
CA ASN A 103 8.52 -2.24 -12.60
C ASN A 103 7.64 -3.45 -12.97
N ALA A 104 6.74 -3.31 -13.95
CA ALA A 104 5.82 -4.33 -14.41
C ALA A 104 4.84 -4.84 -13.31
N PHE A 105 4.54 -4.01 -12.32
CA PHE A 105 3.46 -4.31 -11.37
C PHE A 105 2.09 -4.03 -12.01
N GLY A 106 1.19 -5.00 -11.89
CA GLY A 106 -0.20 -4.84 -12.32
C GLY A 106 -0.98 -3.97 -11.33
N ARG A 107 -1.87 -3.11 -11.85
CA ARG A 107 -2.74 -2.28 -11.01
C ARG A 107 -3.69 -3.15 -10.18
N PRO A 108 -3.93 -2.82 -8.92
CA PRO A 108 -4.86 -3.55 -8.05
C PRO A 108 -6.31 -3.39 -8.51
N ALA A 109 -7.17 -4.29 -8.05
CA ALA A 109 -8.60 -4.15 -8.26
C ALA A 109 -9.16 -2.93 -7.50
N VAL A 110 -10.23 -2.34 -8.03
CA VAL A 110 -11.03 -1.33 -7.34
C VAL A 110 -12.39 -1.93 -6.99
N VAL A 111 -12.78 -1.83 -5.74
CA VAL A 111 -14.06 -2.35 -5.26
C VAL A 111 -14.83 -1.28 -4.50
N SER A 112 -16.14 -1.33 -4.58
CA SER A 112 -17.05 -0.57 -3.72
C SER A 112 -17.50 -1.45 -2.56
N VAL A 113 -17.52 -0.89 -1.35
CA VAL A 113 -18.03 -1.59 -0.16
C VAL A 113 -19.16 -0.77 0.44
N ARG A 114 -20.34 -1.38 0.55
CA ARG A 114 -21.52 -0.77 1.14
C ARG A 114 -22.31 -1.79 1.94
N GLY A 115 -22.59 -1.51 3.21
CA GLY A 115 -23.37 -2.42 4.06
C GLY A 115 -22.76 -3.82 4.22
N GLY A 116 -21.44 -3.95 4.12
CA GLY A 116 -20.75 -5.26 4.16
C GLY A 116 -20.68 -5.98 2.80
N GLU A 117 -21.36 -5.48 1.79
CA GLU A 117 -21.31 -6.04 0.43
C GLU A 117 -20.16 -5.43 -0.37
N VAL A 118 -19.44 -6.28 -1.12
CA VAL A 118 -18.32 -5.90 -1.99
C VAL A 118 -18.74 -6.01 -3.44
N THR A 119 -18.66 -4.90 -4.18
CA THR A 119 -18.96 -4.85 -5.61
C THR A 119 -17.69 -4.50 -6.39
N PRO A 120 -17.21 -5.35 -7.31
CA PRO A 120 -16.09 -5.02 -8.18
C PRO A 120 -16.44 -3.84 -9.09
N MET A 121 -15.55 -2.85 -9.17
CA MET A 121 -15.65 -1.72 -10.09
C MET A 121 -14.60 -1.81 -11.21
N VAL A 122 -13.39 -2.22 -10.86
CA VAL A 122 -12.29 -2.46 -11.79
C VAL A 122 -11.61 -3.77 -11.39
N ARG A 123 -11.40 -4.68 -12.33
CA ARG A 123 -10.66 -5.90 -12.06
C ARG A 123 -9.17 -5.63 -11.84
N ARG A 124 -8.49 -6.50 -11.12
CA ARG A 124 -7.02 -6.50 -11.05
C ARG A 124 -6.43 -6.75 -12.45
N GLU A 125 -5.36 -6.07 -12.79
CA GLU A 125 -4.59 -6.37 -14.00
C GLU A 125 -3.91 -7.73 -13.87
N ALA A 126 -3.93 -8.49 -14.95
CA ALA A 126 -3.18 -9.73 -15.12
C ALA A 126 -1.91 -9.45 -15.96
N VAL A 127 -1.04 -10.44 -16.07
CA VAL A 127 0.20 -10.32 -16.88
C VAL A 127 -0.13 -10.00 -18.34
N GLU A 128 -1.21 -10.57 -18.86
CA GLU A 128 -1.70 -10.35 -20.22
C GLU A 128 -2.06 -8.89 -20.50
N ASP A 129 -2.53 -8.16 -19.48
CA ASP A 129 -2.82 -6.73 -19.60
C ASP A 129 -1.54 -5.90 -19.77
N LEU A 130 -0.46 -6.32 -19.10
CA LEU A 130 0.82 -5.62 -19.15
C LEU A 130 1.47 -5.73 -20.53
N ILE A 131 1.33 -6.88 -21.18
CA ILE A 131 1.94 -7.19 -22.49
C ILE A 131 0.98 -6.99 -23.67
N ALA A 132 -0.25 -6.53 -23.43
CA ALA A 132 -1.28 -6.41 -24.47
C ALA A 132 -0.92 -5.48 -25.64
N ARG A 133 0.11 -4.65 -25.48
CA ARG A 133 0.61 -3.72 -26.52
C ARG A 133 1.94 -4.16 -27.15
N GLU A 134 2.47 -5.29 -26.72
CA GLU A 134 3.71 -5.85 -27.26
C GLU A 134 3.39 -6.77 -28.45
N TYR A 135 4.29 -6.81 -29.44
CA TYR A 135 4.16 -7.58 -30.68
C TYR A 135 5.12 -8.78 -30.66
#